data_9a353d603bfbc8e385817012a9e52096
#
_entry.id   9a353d603bfbc8e385817012a9e52096
#
_cell.length_a   1.000
_cell.length_b   1.000
_cell.length_c   1.000
_cell.angle_alpha   90.00
_cell.angle_beta   90.00
_cell.angle_gamma   90.00
#
_symmetry.space_group_name_H-M   'P 1'
#
loop_
_entity.id
_entity.type
_entity.pdbx_description
1 polymer ?
#
loop_
_entity_poly.entity_id
_entity_poly.type
_entity_poly.pdbx_seq_one_letter_code
_entity_poly.pdbx_strand_id
1 'polypeptide(L)'
;MMSMFMISIEATIVSTAMPQIVAQLGGLHLYSWVFSSFLLTQTAMTVVFGKLADVYGRKPMMLVGIAIFLIGSILAGFAGSMMTMVVFRLIQGVGAGAVQPVAITIVADLYPARERGKIQGYLASVWAISAVLGPIAGGFIIRDWSWPWIFWINLPIGVAAAVGFVLFFHEHAKHERRSIDIVGAALFTVAVASLLIALTEIGTSDNTPALVAGGVFCLSLVLFIAQERRAADPMISFALWGRRPIAAANSVGVLASMTLIGLTTFLPMYVQGVLHRSPVVAGLALTMMLVGWPAGATLGARSFHRFGLRQILVAGAVLVPAGTVVFVLLTPRSSPLTAALGSLVMGFGMGLISVSSLVLIQELVDWSQRGSATASNLFARNLGSTLGATALGAVLNYGLTHVNNGKSVTSDQLRLLLQAPAGAMAADTGIGSALQQSLNLTFWAMLLISLTIVFLALLVPPVEIRQAIHVPAE
;
A
#
# COMPACT_ATOMS: atom_id res chain seq x y z
N MET A 1 2.78 -12.87 -14.78
CA MET A 1 2.72 -13.29 -13.36
C MET A 1 4.02 -13.04 -12.61
N MET A 2 5.21 -13.40 -13.14
CA MET A 2 6.50 -13.15 -12.45
C MET A 2 6.76 -11.68 -12.13
N SER A 3 6.44 -10.74 -13.03
CA SER A 3 6.59 -9.30 -12.77
C SER A 3 5.67 -8.80 -11.65
N MET A 4 4.45 -9.35 -11.56
CA MET A 4 3.54 -9.05 -10.45
C MET A 4 4.02 -9.67 -9.14
N PHE A 5 4.61 -10.88 -9.20
CA PHE A 5 5.21 -11.52 -8.03
C PHE A 5 6.37 -10.68 -7.47
N MET A 6 7.24 -10.17 -8.33
CA MET A 6 8.34 -9.28 -7.95
C MET A 6 7.86 -8.06 -7.15
N ILE A 7 6.83 -7.37 -7.63
CA ILE A 7 6.28 -6.19 -6.92
C ILE A 7 5.57 -6.59 -5.62
N SER A 8 4.81 -7.68 -5.66
CA SER A 8 4.04 -8.09 -4.48
C SER A 8 4.91 -8.64 -3.36
N ILE A 9 6.00 -9.36 -3.68
CA ILE A 9 6.96 -9.82 -2.66
C ILE A 9 7.72 -8.63 -2.06
N GLU A 10 8.12 -7.66 -2.88
CA GLU A 10 8.76 -6.42 -2.43
C GLU A 10 7.92 -5.68 -1.39
N ALA A 11 6.63 -5.52 -1.66
CA ALA A 11 5.71 -4.81 -0.76
C ALA A 11 5.62 -5.45 0.65
N THR A 12 5.88 -6.74 0.77
CA THR A 12 5.74 -7.49 2.02
C THR A 12 7.08 -7.80 2.69
N ILE A 13 8.13 -8.09 1.91
CA ILE A 13 9.45 -8.44 2.44
C ILE A 13 10.12 -7.26 3.14
N VAL A 14 10.01 -6.05 2.55
CA VAL A 14 10.61 -4.82 3.11
C VAL A 14 10.03 -4.51 4.48
N SER A 15 8.72 -4.68 4.68
CA SER A 15 8.07 -4.36 5.96
C SER A 15 8.64 -5.17 7.12
N THR A 16 8.98 -6.44 6.89
CA THR A 16 9.56 -7.33 7.90
C THR A 16 10.99 -6.94 8.26
N ALA A 17 11.75 -6.41 7.29
CA ALA A 17 13.15 -6.07 7.44
C ALA A 17 13.41 -4.63 7.91
N MET A 18 12.45 -3.74 7.73
CA MET A 18 12.62 -2.31 8.02
C MET A 18 13.14 -2.00 9.42
N PRO A 19 12.69 -2.66 10.52
CA PRO A 19 13.27 -2.41 11.84
C PRO A 19 14.78 -2.63 11.88
N GLN A 20 15.28 -3.67 11.22
CA GLN A 20 16.72 -3.98 11.17
C GLN A 20 17.48 -3.01 10.24
N ILE A 21 16.86 -2.62 9.11
CA ILE A 21 17.45 -1.66 8.17
C ILE A 21 17.66 -0.31 8.90
N VAL A 22 16.65 0.20 9.59
CA VAL A 22 16.77 1.47 10.31
C VAL A 22 17.74 1.40 11.49
N ALA A 23 17.82 0.23 12.15
CA ALA A 23 18.78 0.02 13.22
C ALA A 23 20.23 0.07 12.71
N GLN A 24 20.50 -0.29 11.45
CA GLN A 24 21.83 -0.27 10.85
C GLN A 24 22.15 1.06 10.16
N LEU A 25 21.20 1.64 9.39
CA LEU A 25 21.43 2.85 8.61
C LEU A 25 21.19 4.14 9.41
N GLY A 26 20.57 4.05 10.59
CA GLY A 26 20.15 5.23 11.34
C GLY A 26 18.88 5.88 10.78
N GLY A 27 18.62 7.13 11.17
CA GLY A 27 17.55 7.93 10.59
C GLY A 27 16.13 7.40 10.87
N LEU A 28 15.82 7.02 12.11
CA LEU A 28 14.52 6.47 12.50
C LEU A 28 13.33 7.37 12.09
N HIS A 29 13.51 8.69 12.08
CA HIS A 29 12.50 9.66 11.63
C HIS A 29 12.12 9.46 10.15
N LEU A 30 12.99 8.85 9.35
CA LEU A 30 12.73 8.50 7.94
C LEU A 30 12.11 7.12 7.74
N TYR A 31 11.80 6.37 8.82
CA TYR A 31 11.24 5.02 8.74
C TYR A 31 10.05 4.94 7.78
N SER A 32 9.07 5.82 7.96
CA SER A 32 7.84 5.86 7.14
C SER A 32 8.11 6.34 5.72
N TRP A 33 9.15 7.19 5.53
CA TRP A 33 9.52 7.70 4.22
C TRP A 33 9.94 6.62 3.23
N VAL A 34 10.55 5.53 3.72
CA VAL A 34 10.95 4.40 2.87
C VAL A 34 9.73 3.75 2.19
N PHE A 35 8.60 3.67 2.88
CA PHE A 35 7.34 3.18 2.31
C PHE A 35 6.66 4.26 1.47
N SER A 36 6.53 5.46 2.03
CA SER A 36 5.82 6.57 1.40
C SER A 36 6.44 7.00 0.08
N SER A 37 7.77 7.09 -0.01
CA SER A 37 8.48 7.46 -1.24
C SER A 37 8.23 6.47 -2.38
N PHE A 38 8.25 5.18 -2.08
CA PHE A 38 7.93 4.14 -3.05
C PHE A 38 6.47 4.24 -3.52
N LEU A 39 5.53 4.31 -2.58
CA LEU A 39 4.10 4.39 -2.88
C LEU A 39 3.71 5.68 -3.62
N LEU A 40 4.37 6.79 -3.29
CA LEU A 40 4.18 8.07 -3.96
C LEU A 40 4.46 7.97 -5.46
N THR A 41 5.68 7.54 -5.80
CA THR A 41 6.08 7.43 -7.21
C THR A 41 5.35 6.30 -7.93
N GLN A 42 5.07 5.18 -7.27
CA GLN A 42 4.23 4.12 -7.80
C GLN A 42 2.84 4.64 -8.17
N THR A 43 2.19 5.38 -7.28
CA THR A 43 0.83 5.90 -7.50
C THR A 43 0.80 6.90 -8.65
N ALA A 44 1.70 7.87 -8.64
CA ALA A 44 1.80 8.88 -9.70
C ALA A 44 2.08 8.23 -11.06
N MET A 45 3.03 7.31 -11.12
CA MET A 45 3.46 6.67 -12.36
C MET A 45 2.48 5.60 -12.87
N THR A 46 1.61 5.05 -12.04
CA THR A 46 0.59 4.07 -12.46
C THR A 46 -0.29 4.63 -13.59
N VAL A 47 -0.73 5.88 -13.49
CA VAL A 47 -1.55 6.51 -14.51
C VAL A 47 -0.73 6.88 -15.75
N VAL A 48 0.48 7.41 -15.53
CA VAL A 48 1.40 7.80 -16.61
C VAL A 48 1.76 6.59 -17.46
N PHE A 49 2.25 5.51 -16.86
CA PHE A 49 2.64 4.30 -17.59
C PHE A 49 1.46 3.52 -18.17
N GLY A 50 0.28 3.60 -17.55
CA GLY A 50 -0.93 3.06 -18.17
C GLY A 50 -1.18 3.66 -19.55
N LYS A 51 -1.10 5.01 -19.65
CA LYS A 51 -1.27 5.73 -20.93
C LYS A 51 -0.08 5.58 -21.87
N LEU A 52 1.15 5.59 -21.35
CA LEU A 52 2.36 5.34 -22.16
C LEU A 52 2.29 3.95 -22.83
N ALA A 53 1.75 2.95 -22.12
CA ALA A 53 1.58 1.61 -22.66
C ALA A 53 0.54 1.57 -23.82
N ASP A 54 -0.47 2.43 -23.79
CA ASP A 54 -1.42 2.58 -24.91
C ASP A 54 -0.78 3.22 -26.13
N VAL A 55 0.15 4.17 -25.92
CA VAL A 55 0.83 4.93 -27.00
C VAL A 55 2.03 4.17 -27.58
N TYR A 56 2.91 3.67 -26.72
CA TYR A 56 4.19 3.07 -27.13
C TYR A 56 4.18 1.54 -27.13
N GLY A 57 3.10 0.93 -26.67
CA GLY A 57 2.96 -0.52 -26.57
C GLY A 57 3.20 -1.07 -25.16
N ARG A 58 2.56 -2.21 -24.88
CA ARG A 58 2.61 -2.85 -23.56
C ARG A 58 3.97 -3.49 -23.28
N LYS A 59 4.57 -4.14 -24.30
CA LYS A 59 5.85 -4.83 -24.16
C LYS A 59 6.99 -3.88 -23.81
N PRO A 60 7.25 -2.79 -24.58
CA PRO A 60 8.30 -1.84 -24.24
C PRO A 60 8.12 -1.24 -22.84
N MET A 61 6.89 -0.82 -22.51
CA MET A 61 6.62 -0.18 -21.21
C MET A 61 6.75 -1.15 -20.04
N MET A 62 6.39 -2.41 -20.20
CA MET A 62 6.66 -3.45 -19.21
C MET A 62 8.15 -3.64 -18.97
N LEU A 63 8.95 -3.74 -20.05
CA LEU A 63 10.41 -3.92 -19.96
C LEU A 63 11.10 -2.71 -19.33
N VAL A 64 10.68 -1.50 -19.69
CA VAL A 64 11.16 -0.25 -19.07
C VAL A 64 10.83 -0.22 -17.59
N GLY A 65 9.58 -0.58 -17.22
CA GLY A 65 9.16 -0.65 -15.82
C GLY A 65 9.97 -1.64 -15.00
N ILE A 66 10.19 -2.85 -15.53
CA ILE A 66 11.04 -3.87 -14.88
C ILE A 66 12.47 -3.36 -14.73
N ALA A 67 13.04 -2.75 -15.79
CA ALA A 67 14.42 -2.24 -15.75
C ALA A 67 14.60 -1.15 -14.69
N ILE A 68 13.70 -0.15 -14.64
CA ILE A 68 13.73 0.92 -13.64
C ILE A 68 13.58 0.34 -12.23
N PHE A 69 12.67 -0.63 -12.04
CA PHE A 69 12.46 -1.28 -10.75
C PHE A 69 13.74 -2.02 -10.29
N LEU A 70 14.38 -2.77 -11.18
CA LEU A 70 15.62 -3.49 -10.87
C LEU A 70 16.79 -2.55 -10.57
N ILE A 71 16.92 -1.45 -11.31
CA ILE A 71 17.93 -0.41 -11.02
C ILE A 71 17.69 0.13 -9.61
N GLY A 72 16.44 0.49 -9.27
CA GLY A 72 16.08 0.94 -7.92
C GLY A 72 16.39 -0.11 -6.85
N SER A 73 16.12 -1.39 -7.12
CA SER A 73 16.44 -2.50 -6.22
C SER A 73 17.94 -2.67 -5.99
N ILE A 74 18.75 -2.61 -7.06
CA ILE A 74 20.20 -2.69 -6.95
C ILE A 74 20.72 -1.54 -6.05
N LEU A 75 20.31 -0.32 -6.37
CA LEU A 75 20.73 0.87 -5.64
C LEU A 75 20.28 0.83 -4.17
N ALA A 76 19.04 0.38 -3.88
CA ALA A 76 18.54 0.25 -2.52
C ALA A 76 19.40 -0.70 -1.68
N GLY A 77 19.86 -1.81 -2.25
CA GLY A 77 20.80 -2.72 -1.57
C GLY A 77 22.18 -2.12 -1.28
N PHE A 78 22.58 -1.07 -1.98
CA PHE A 78 23.81 -0.31 -1.73
C PHE A 78 23.62 0.96 -0.90
N ALA A 79 22.43 1.18 -0.34
CA ALA A 79 22.16 2.38 0.45
C ALA A 79 23.06 2.46 1.70
N GLY A 80 23.83 3.55 1.82
CA GLY A 80 24.68 3.82 2.98
C GLY A 80 24.00 4.68 4.07
N SER A 81 22.78 5.16 3.82
CA SER A 81 22.00 5.95 4.77
C SER A 81 20.51 5.82 4.50
N MET A 82 19.66 6.16 5.48
CA MET A 82 18.20 6.17 5.26
C MET A 82 17.77 7.17 4.19
N MET A 83 18.45 8.30 4.06
CA MET A 83 18.15 9.29 3.00
C MET A 83 18.41 8.71 1.61
N THR A 84 19.56 8.04 1.39
CA THR A 84 19.85 7.38 0.11
C THR A 84 18.88 6.25 -0.16
N MET A 85 18.45 5.50 0.87
CA MET A 85 17.39 4.50 0.76
C MET A 85 16.11 5.11 0.23
N VAL A 86 15.64 6.22 0.81
CA VAL A 86 14.42 6.94 0.37
C VAL A 86 14.51 7.35 -1.10
N VAL A 87 15.66 7.92 -1.53
CA VAL A 87 15.87 8.30 -2.94
C VAL A 87 15.81 7.08 -3.87
N PHE A 88 16.42 5.98 -3.49
CA PHE A 88 16.41 4.76 -4.31
C PHE A 88 15.02 4.10 -4.35
N ARG A 89 14.25 4.24 -3.28
CA ARG A 89 12.83 3.83 -3.22
C ARG A 89 11.94 4.66 -4.16
N LEU A 90 12.21 5.96 -4.34
CA LEU A 90 11.53 6.76 -5.37
C LEU A 90 11.76 6.17 -6.77
N ILE A 91 13.00 5.82 -7.12
CA ILE A 91 13.33 5.21 -8.42
C ILE A 91 12.62 3.87 -8.57
N GLN A 92 12.67 3.02 -7.55
CA GLN A 92 12.03 1.70 -7.56
C GLN A 92 10.51 1.82 -7.73
N GLY A 93 9.88 2.80 -7.06
CA GLY A 93 8.45 3.07 -7.16
C GLY A 93 8.02 3.51 -8.57
N VAL A 94 8.84 4.26 -9.30
CA VAL A 94 8.58 4.59 -10.72
C VAL A 94 8.42 3.30 -11.55
N GLY A 95 9.33 2.33 -11.39
CA GLY A 95 9.26 1.05 -12.09
C GLY A 95 8.04 0.21 -11.68
N ALA A 96 7.72 0.17 -10.39
CA ALA A 96 6.54 -0.52 -9.87
C ALA A 96 5.23 0.06 -10.43
N GLY A 97 5.17 1.40 -10.58
CA GLY A 97 4.05 2.11 -11.18
C GLY A 97 3.79 1.74 -12.64
N ALA A 98 4.81 1.28 -13.37
CA ALA A 98 4.65 0.78 -14.73
C ALA A 98 4.11 -0.66 -14.76
N VAL A 99 4.67 -1.56 -13.96
CA VAL A 99 4.43 -3.01 -14.09
C VAL A 99 2.99 -3.39 -13.77
N GLN A 100 2.39 -2.82 -12.73
CA GLN A 100 1.05 -3.23 -12.28
C GLN A 100 -0.06 -2.90 -13.30
N PRO A 101 -0.22 -1.66 -13.80
CA PRO A 101 -1.27 -1.35 -14.76
C PRO A 101 -1.04 -2.04 -16.09
N VAL A 102 0.23 -2.10 -16.57
CA VAL A 102 0.55 -2.75 -17.83
C VAL A 102 0.26 -4.25 -17.80
N ALA A 103 0.54 -4.94 -16.68
CA ALA A 103 0.20 -6.35 -16.53
C ALA A 103 -1.31 -6.61 -16.62
N ILE A 104 -2.12 -5.74 -16.00
CA ILE A 104 -3.60 -5.83 -16.06
C ILE A 104 -4.09 -5.60 -17.50
N THR A 105 -3.52 -4.62 -18.19
CA THR A 105 -3.87 -4.32 -19.60
C THR A 105 -3.50 -5.47 -20.52
N ILE A 106 -2.31 -6.06 -20.37
CA ILE A 106 -1.88 -7.25 -21.13
C ILE A 106 -2.90 -8.39 -20.97
N VAL A 107 -3.37 -8.65 -19.75
CA VAL A 107 -4.41 -9.67 -19.51
C VAL A 107 -5.72 -9.31 -20.22
N ALA A 108 -6.09 -8.03 -20.24
CA ALA A 108 -7.28 -7.58 -20.93
C ALA A 108 -7.18 -7.74 -22.47
N ASP A 109 -5.97 -7.59 -23.03
CA ASP A 109 -5.72 -7.71 -24.46
C ASP A 109 -5.61 -9.19 -24.92
N LEU A 110 -5.01 -10.06 -24.09
CA LEU A 110 -4.76 -11.46 -24.44
C LEU A 110 -5.98 -12.38 -24.25
N TYR A 111 -6.89 -12.04 -23.32
CA TYR A 111 -7.97 -12.92 -22.93
C TYR A 111 -9.34 -12.30 -23.18
N PRO A 112 -10.30 -13.05 -23.76
CA PRO A 112 -11.66 -12.60 -23.90
C PRO A 112 -12.32 -12.37 -22.54
N ALA A 113 -13.33 -11.49 -22.48
CA ALA A 113 -13.98 -11.06 -21.24
C ALA A 113 -14.40 -12.25 -20.34
N ARG A 114 -14.83 -13.36 -20.95
CA ARG A 114 -15.26 -14.59 -20.25
C ARG A 114 -14.13 -15.26 -19.45
N GLU A 115 -12.89 -15.16 -19.90
CA GLU A 115 -11.72 -15.81 -19.28
C GLU A 115 -10.96 -14.86 -18.34
N ARG A 116 -11.14 -13.53 -18.48
CA ARG A 116 -10.43 -12.52 -17.67
C ARG A 116 -10.61 -12.74 -16.18
N GLY A 117 -11.80 -13.14 -15.74
CA GLY A 117 -12.07 -13.44 -14.33
C GLY A 117 -11.17 -14.53 -13.76
N LYS A 118 -10.94 -15.61 -14.53
CA LYS A 118 -10.05 -16.70 -14.15
C LYS A 118 -8.59 -16.24 -14.05
N ILE A 119 -8.13 -15.45 -15.02
CA ILE A 119 -6.75 -14.91 -15.03
C ILE A 119 -6.55 -13.89 -13.92
N GLN A 120 -7.54 -13.05 -13.63
CA GLN A 120 -7.50 -12.15 -12.47
C GLN A 120 -7.41 -12.94 -11.15
N GLY A 121 -8.06 -14.10 -11.06
CA GLY A 121 -7.91 -15.02 -9.93
C GLY A 121 -6.47 -15.52 -9.78
N TYR A 122 -5.77 -15.84 -10.88
CA TYR A 122 -4.35 -16.21 -10.83
C TYR A 122 -3.45 -15.04 -10.43
N LEU A 123 -3.73 -13.82 -10.87
CA LEU A 123 -3.00 -12.64 -10.41
C LEU A 123 -3.21 -12.38 -8.90
N ALA A 124 -4.44 -12.56 -8.41
CA ALA A 124 -4.73 -12.48 -6.99
C ALA A 124 -4.00 -13.57 -6.18
N SER A 125 -3.87 -14.78 -6.73
CA SER A 125 -3.10 -15.87 -6.10
C SER A 125 -1.60 -15.53 -5.99
N VAL A 126 -1.03 -14.84 -6.98
CA VAL A 126 0.36 -14.33 -6.92
C VAL A 126 0.54 -13.38 -5.73
N TRP A 127 -0.41 -12.45 -5.52
CA TRP A 127 -0.39 -11.58 -4.35
C TRP A 127 -0.51 -12.36 -3.04
N ALA A 128 -1.41 -13.34 -2.97
CA ALA A 128 -1.56 -14.18 -1.78
C ALA A 128 -0.29 -14.98 -1.46
N ILE A 129 0.35 -15.57 -2.47
CA ILE A 129 1.59 -16.32 -2.32
C ILE A 129 2.74 -15.41 -1.86
N SER A 130 2.92 -14.26 -2.51
CA SER A 130 3.94 -13.26 -2.16
C SER A 130 3.75 -12.76 -0.74
N ALA A 131 2.53 -12.60 -0.35
CA ALA A 131 2.12 -12.16 0.95
C ALA A 131 2.53 -13.10 2.09
N VAL A 132 2.59 -14.40 1.82
CA VAL A 132 3.10 -15.41 2.75
C VAL A 132 4.63 -15.55 2.63
N LEU A 133 5.14 -15.63 1.40
CA LEU A 133 6.56 -15.85 1.16
C LEU A 133 7.41 -14.63 1.54
N GLY A 134 6.91 -13.39 1.33
CA GLY A 134 7.66 -12.17 1.61
C GLY A 134 8.14 -12.07 3.06
N PRO A 135 7.24 -12.07 4.05
CA PRO A 135 7.63 -12.01 5.46
C PRO A 135 8.50 -13.19 5.90
N ILE A 136 8.24 -14.40 5.41
CA ILE A 136 9.05 -15.58 5.70
C ILE A 136 10.46 -15.41 5.12
N ALA A 137 10.57 -15.10 3.85
CA ALA A 137 11.86 -14.87 3.19
C ALA A 137 12.62 -13.70 3.82
N GLY A 138 11.91 -12.58 4.11
CA GLY A 138 12.49 -11.43 4.80
C GLY A 138 13.04 -11.79 6.17
N GLY A 139 12.31 -12.58 6.94
CA GLY A 139 12.75 -13.06 8.25
C GLY A 139 14.00 -13.95 8.16
N PHE A 140 14.08 -14.87 7.18
CA PHE A 140 15.25 -15.71 6.94
C PHE A 140 16.46 -14.90 6.46
N ILE A 141 16.26 -13.99 5.48
CA ILE A 141 17.33 -13.15 4.96
C ILE A 141 17.94 -12.29 6.06
N ILE A 142 17.11 -11.69 6.92
CA ILE A 142 17.59 -10.87 8.04
C ILE A 142 18.34 -11.69 9.07
N ARG A 143 17.90 -12.92 9.34
CA ARG A 143 18.52 -13.78 10.34
C ARG A 143 19.87 -14.35 9.87
N ASP A 144 19.93 -14.86 8.63
CA ASP A 144 21.03 -15.69 8.17
C ASP A 144 21.98 -14.97 7.19
N TRP A 145 21.52 -13.88 6.59
CA TRP A 145 22.29 -13.09 5.62
C TRP A 145 22.34 -11.62 6.06
N SER A 146 22.27 -10.69 5.09
CA SER A 146 22.23 -9.25 5.34
C SER A 146 21.03 -8.60 4.65
N TRP A 147 20.54 -7.47 5.18
CA TRP A 147 19.35 -6.79 4.69
C TRP A 147 19.40 -6.39 3.19
N PRO A 148 20.55 -6.06 2.54
CA PRO A 148 20.58 -5.75 1.11
C PRO A 148 19.99 -6.84 0.21
N TRP A 149 20.08 -8.09 0.63
CA TRP A 149 19.55 -9.22 -0.12
C TRP A 149 18.03 -9.18 -0.29
N ILE A 150 17.32 -8.45 0.55
CA ILE A 150 15.88 -8.20 0.43
C ILE A 150 15.56 -7.50 -0.88
N PHE A 151 16.41 -6.57 -1.29
CA PHE A 151 16.29 -5.87 -2.55
C PHE A 151 16.88 -6.66 -3.72
N TRP A 152 18.02 -7.31 -3.53
CA TRP A 152 18.71 -8.04 -4.61
C TRP A 152 17.98 -9.32 -5.01
N ILE A 153 17.12 -9.91 -4.18
CA ILE A 153 16.28 -11.06 -4.55
C ILE A 153 15.35 -10.75 -5.73
N ASN A 154 15.04 -9.47 -5.96
CA ASN A 154 14.24 -9.03 -7.10
C ASN A 154 14.98 -9.20 -8.44
N LEU A 155 16.33 -9.23 -8.45
CA LEU A 155 17.12 -9.32 -9.68
C LEU A 155 16.85 -10.60 -10.47
N PRO A 156 17.03 -11.80 -9.89
CA PRO A 156 16.77 -13.03 -10.63
C PRO A 156 15.30 -13.13 -11.08
N ILE A 157 14.36 -12.67 -10.25
CA ILE A 157 12.92 -12.71 -10.59
C ILE A 157 12.61 -11.74 -11.73
N GLY A 158 13.10 -10.50 -11.65
CA GLY A 158 12.85 -9.48 -12.66
C GLY A 158 13.54 -9.76 -13.99
N VAL A 159 14.77 -10.27 -13.95
CA VAL A 159 15.48 -10.71 -15.18
C VAL A 159 14.74 -11.86 -15.85
N ALA A 160 14.31 -12.87 -15.10
CA ALA A 160 13.51 -13.97 -15.64
C ALA A 160 12.18 -13.49 -16.21
N ALA A 161 11.51 -12.51 -15.55
CA ALA A 161 10.30 -11.89 -16.07
C ALA A 161 10.57 -11.13 -17.37
N ALA A 162 11.65 -10.32 -17.44
CA ALA A 162 12.02 -9.57 -18.64
C ALA A 162 12.35 -10.51 -19.81
N VAL A 163 13.14 -11.54 -19.58
CA VAL A 163 13.47 -12.57 -20.59
C VAL A 163 12.18 -13.25 -21.06
N GLY A 164 11.28 -13.62 -20.15
CA GLY A 164 10.00 -14.20 -20.52
C GLY A 164 9.16 -13.27 -21.39
N PHE A 165 9.12 -11.96 -21.12
CA PHE A 165 8.43 -11.00 -21.98
C PHE A 165 9.10 -10.85 -23.36
N VAL A 166 10.44 -10.84 -23.41
CA VAL A 166 11.17 -10.74 -24.69
C VAL A 166 10.91 -11.95 -25.58
N LEU A 167 10.96 -13.16 -25.01
CA LEU A 167 10.88 -14.41 -25.77
C LEU A 167 9.45 -14.81 -26.13
N PHE A 168 8.48 -14.64 -25.23
CA PHE A 168 7.15 -15.23 -25.37
C PHE A 168 6.04 -14.21 -25.64
N PHE A 169 6.24 -12.92 -25.34
CA PHE A 169 5.17 -11.94 -25.54
C PHE A 169 5.34 -11.23 -26.88
N HIS A 170 4.41 -11.52 -27.82
CA HIS A 170 4.32 -10.84 -29.12
C HIS A 170 3.14 -9.90 -29.07
N GLU A 171 3.41 -8.62 -29.26
CA GLU A 171 2.38 -7.59 -29.23
C GLU A 171 1.72 -7.43 -30.61
N HIS A 172 0.40 -7.53 -30.69
CA HIS A 172 -0.39 -7.34 -31.92
C HIS A 172 -1.33 -6.12 -31.81
N ALA A 173 -1.18 -5.30 -30.77
CA ALA A 173 -2.11 -4.21 -30.49
C ALA A 173 -1.91 -3.03 -31.43
N LYS A 174 -3.03 -2.46 -31.90
CA LYS A 174 -3.05 -1.15 -32.57
C LYS A 174 -2.80 -0.06 -31.52
N HIS A 175 -1.84 0.81 -31.77
CA HIS A 175 -1.50 1.93 -30.90
C HIS A 175 -2.60 2.99 -31.02
N GLU A 176 -3.26 3.32 -29.94
CA GLU A 176 -4.20 4.44 -29.86
C GLU A 176 -3.47 5.70 -29.37
N ARG A 177 -3.64 6.81 -30.10
CA ARG A 177 -3.12 8.10 -29.65
C ARG A 177 -4.05 8.65 -28.54
N ARG A 178 -3.64 8.50 -27.28
CA ARG A 178 -4.30 9.14 -26.13
C ARG A 178 -3.44 10.28 -25.59
N SER A 179 -4.05 11.32 -25.09
CA SER A 179 -3.33 12.40 -24.40
C SER A 179 -2.88 11.94 -23.02
N ILE A 180 -1.66 12.31 -22.62
CA ILE A 180 -1.10 11.98 -21.31
C ILE A 180 -1.09 13.26 -20.50
N ASP A 181 -1.74 13.27 -19.34
CA ASP A 181 -1.68 14.40 -18.41
C ASP A 181 -0.41 14.32 -17.52
N ILE A 182 0.74 14.60 -18.16
CA ILE A 182 2.03 14.65 -17.45
C ILE A 182 2.04 15.78 -16.40
N VAL A 183 1.35 16.89 -16.70
CA VAL A 183 1.28 18.04 -15.79
C VAL A 183 0.50 17.67 -14.54
N GLY A 184 -0.66 17.00 -14.69
CA GLY A 184 -1.43 16.48 -13.56
C GLY A 184 -0.62 15.49 -12.72
N ALA A 185 0.10 14.55 -13.35
CA ALA A 185 0.97 13.61 -12.65
C ALA A 185 2.09 14.29 -11.86
N ALA A 186 2.74 15.31 -12.45
CA ALA A 186 3.77 16.08 -11.77
C ALA A 186 3.21 16.89 -10.59
N LEU A 187 2.09 17.57 -10.77
CA LEU A 187 1.42 18.33 -9.72
C LEU A 187 0.95 17.42 -8.56
N PHE A 188 0.40 16.25 -8.88
CA PHE A 188 0.04 15.24 -7.88
C PHE A 188 1.26 14.78 -7.08
N THR A 189 2.37 14.47 -7.76
CA THR A 189 3.61 14.04 -7.13
C THR A 189 4.16 15.13 -6.19
N VAL A 190 4.18 16.38 -6.65
CA VAL A 190 4.61 17.54 -5.83
C VAL A 190 3.67 17.75 -4.64
N ALA A 191 2.35 17.66 -4.84
CA ALA A 191 1.38 17.82 -3.76
C ALA A 191 1.58 16.76 -2.67
N VAL A 192 1.68 15.49 -3.04
CA VAL A 192 1.84 14.42 -2.04
C VAL A 192 3.23 14.50 -1.39
N ALA A 193 4.30 14.77 -2.15
CA ALA A 193 5.64 14.92 -1.57
C ALA A 193 5.72 16.09 -0.58
N SER A 194 5.13 17.23 -0.92
CA SER A 194 5.12 18.40 -0.02
C SER A 194 4.26 18.16 1.23
N LEU A 195 3.14 17.43 1.10
CA LEU A 195 2.37 17.00 2.27
C LEU A 195 3.20 16.08 3.18
N LEU A 196 3.96 15.14 2.60
CA LEU A 196 4.88 14.28 3.34
C LEU A 196 5.88 15.10 4.15
N ILE A 197 6.54 16.07 3.51
CA ILE A 197 7.52 16.95 4.16
C ILE A 197 6.83 17.74 5.27
N ALA A 198 5.70 18.38 4.99
CA ALA A 198 4.96 19.16 5.97
C ALA A 198 4.64 18.33 7.24
N LEU A 199 4.10 17.12 7.07
CA LEU A 199 3.74 16.24 8.19
C LEU A 199 4.96 15.70 8.95
N THR A 200 6.11 15.53 8.29
CA THR A 200 7.33 15.03 8.94
C THR A 200 8.00 16.14 9.77
N GLU A 201 7.92 17.38 9.31
CA GLU A 201 8.57 18.53 9.96
C GLU A 201 7.69 19.19 11.03
N ILE A 202 6.42 18.78 11.17
CA ILE A 202 5.56 19.26 12.26
C ILE A 202 6.13 18.80 13.62
N GLY A 203 6.34 19.77 14.52
CA GLY A 203 6.84 19.51 15.88
C GLY A 203 8.37 19.49 16.01
N THR A 204 9.10 19.84 14.94
CA THR A 204 10.53 20.16 15.04
C THR A 204 10.73 21.55 15.67
N SER A 205 11.96 21.86 16.10
CA SER A 205 12.28 23.15 16.71
C SER A 205 12.06 24.36 15.78
N ASP A 206 12.10 24.13 14.46
CA ASP A 206 11.80 25.13 13.44
C ASP A 206 10.65 24.64 12.55
N ASN A 207 9.49 25.28 12.69
CA ASN A 207 8.30 24.98 11.90
C ASN A 207 8.32 25.59 10.49
N THR A 208 9.33 26.36 10.12
CA THR A 208 9.41 27.02 8.80
C THR A 208 9.36 26.02 7.65
N PRO A 209 10.11 24.89 7.66
CA PRO A 209 10.00 23.88 6.60
C PRO A 209 8.60 23.26 6.48
N ALA A 210 7.92 23.01 7.61
CA ALA A 210 6.56 22.49 7.62
C ALA A 210 5.55 23.46 6.99
N LEU A 211 5.67 24.76 7.31
CA LEU A 211 4.78 25.80 6.76
C LEU A 211 5.02 26.01 5.26
N VAL A 212 6.28 26.05 4.83
CA VAL A 212 6.63 26.16 3.39
C VAL A 212 6.11 24.97 2.63
N ALA A 213 6.35 23.74 3.12
CA ALA A 213 5.86 22.52 2.49
C ALA A 213 4.33 22.47 2.47
N GLY A 214 3.66 22.90 3.55
CA GLY A 214 2.21 23.04 3.60
C GLY A 214 1.66 24.03 2.56
N GLY A 215 2.34 25.15 2.37
CA GLY A 215 2.01 26.13 1.31
C GLY A 215 2.17 25.54 -0.09
N VAL A 216 3.28 24.83 -0.34
CA VAL A 216 3.52 24.14 -1.62
C VAL A 216 2.46 23.05 -1.86
N PHE A 217 2.07 22.31 -0.82
CA PHE A 217 0.99 21.33 -0.90
C PHE A 217 -0.35 21.97 -1.32
N CYS A 218 -0.77 23.04 -0.63
CA CYS A 218 -2.01 23.73 -0.95
C CYS A 218 -1.99 24.29 -2.39
N LEU A 219 -0.89 24.92 -2.79
CA LEU A 219 -0.75 25.46 -4.13
C LEU A 219 -0.79 24.34 -5.20
N SER A 220 0.01 23.30 -5.03
CA SER A 220 0.06 22.19 -5.99
C SER A 220 -1.26 21.42 -6.06
N LEU A 221 -1.98 21.28 -4.93
CA LEU A 221 -3.31 20.65 -4.90
C LEU A 221 -4.34 21.49 -5.68
N VAL A 222 -4.34 22.82 -5.51
CA VAL A 222 -5.23 23.71 -6.26
C VAL A 222 -4.91 23.66 -7.75
N LEU A 223 -3.64 23.71 -8.12
CA LEU A 223 -3.20 23.61 -9.52
C LEU A 223 -3.52 22.24 -10.10
N PHE A 224 -3.35 21.15 -9.33
CA PHE A 224 -3.74 19.81 -9.72
C PHE A 224 -5.24 19.72 -10.03
N ILE A 225 -6.10 20.20 -9.12
CA ILE A 225 -7.55 20.20 -9.33
C ILE A 225 -7.93 21.07 -10.56
N ALA A 226 -7.28 22.20 -10.77
CA ALA A 226 -7.51 23.04 -11.93
C ALA A 226 -7.09 22.36 -13.24
N GLN A 227 -5.95 21.67 -13.24
CA GLN A 227 -5.44 20.89 -14.36
C GLN A 227 -6.36 19.70 -14.69
N GLU A 228 -6.76 18.92 -13.69
CA GLU A 228 -7.65 17.77 -13.84
C GLU A 228 -9.02 18.14 -14.43
N ARG A 229 -9.53 19.35 -14.12
CA ARG A 229 -10.78 19.88 -14.69
C ARG A 229 -10.65 20.28 -16.17
N ARG A 230 -9.42 20.55 -16.65
CA ARG A 230 -9.13 21.00 -18.01
C ARG A 230 -8.57 19.87 -18.88
N ALA A 231 -8.01 18.83 -18.27
CA ALA A 231 -7.41 17.72 -18.97
C ALA A 231 -8.46 16.96 -19.80
N ALA A 232 -8.14 16.69 -21.07
CA ALA A 232 -9.01 15.89 -21.93
C ALA A 232 -9.19 14.45 -21.42
N ASP A 233 -8.18 13.96 -20.69
CA ASP A 233 -8.14 12.61 -20.15
C ASP A 233 -7.52 12.63 -18.73
N PRO A 234 -8.32 13.04 -17.71
CA PRO A 234 -7.82 13.29 -16.36
C PRO A 234 -7.39 11.99 -15.65
N MET A 235 -6.50 12.12 -14.65
CA MET A 235 -6.13 11.03 -13.75
C MET A 235 -7.31 10.64 -12.85
N ILE A 236 -8.03 11.63 -12.37
CA ILE A 236 -9.22 11.47 -11.52
C ILE A 236 -10.44 11.93 -12.29
N SER A 237 -11.36 11.05 -12.60
CA SER A 237 -12.65 11.44 -13.16
C SER A 237 -13.53 12.12 -12.11
N PHE A 238 -13.51 13.45 -12.05
CA PHE A 238 -14.39 14.20 -11.15
C PHE A 238 -15.88 13.95 -11.40
N ALA A 239 -16.25 13.60 -12.63
CA ALA A 239 -17.63 13.20 -12.96
C ALA A 239 -18.05 11.92 -12.21
N LEU A 240 -17.13 10.97 -12.03
CA LEU A 240 -17.38 9.77 -11.24
C LEU A 240 -17.35 10.07 -9.73
N TRP A 241 -16.37 10.82 -9.27
CA TRP A 241 -16.27 11.20 -7.84
C TRP A 241 -17.38 12.14 -7.38
N GLY A 242 -18.00 12.89 -8.27
CA GLY A 242 -19.19 13.69 -7.97
C GLY A 242 -20.44 12.87 -7.65
N ARG A 243 -20.46 11.59 -8.02
CA ARG A 243 -21.58 10.68 -7.66
C ARG A 243 -21.40 10.19 -6.22
N ARG A 244 -22.29 10.61 -5.30
CA ARG A 244 -22.21 10.31 -3.86
C ARG A 244 -21.87 8.85 -3.52
N PRO A 245 -22.50 7.82 -4.14
CA PRO A 245 -22.18 6.43 -3.81
C PRO A 245 -20.75 6.02 -4.21
N ILE A 246 -20.25 6.54 -5.34
CA ILE A 246 -18.89 6.26 -5.83
C ILE A 246 -17.87 6.98 -4.95
N ALA A 247 -18.12 8.23 -4.60
CA ALA A 247 -17.28 8.98 -3.69
C ALA A 247 -17.17 8.28 -2.32
N ALA A 248 -18.29 7.85 -1.75
CA ALA A 248 -18.31 7.15 -0.47
C ALA A 248 -17.52 5.82 -0.55
N ALA A 249 -17.74 5.00 -1.59
CA ALA A 249 -17.03 3.73 -1.78
C ALA A 249 -15.52 3.94 -1.99
N ASN A 250 -15.11 4.96 -2.77
CA ASN A 250 -13.71 5.31 -2.96
C ASN A 250 -13.09 5.85 -1.66
N SER A 251 -13.81 6.67 -0.88
CA SER A 251 -13.32 7.17 0.41
C SER A 251 -13.14 6.03 1.42
N VAL A 252 -14.05 5.05 1.45
CA VAL A 252 -13.85 3.80 2.20
C VAL A 252 -12.57 3.10 1.75
N GLY A 253 -12.32 3.01 0.45
CA GLY A 253 -11.10 2.44 -0.13
C GLY A 253 -9.82 3.18 0.28
N VAL A 254 -9.85 4.53 0.29
CA VAL A 254 -8.75 5.39 0.79
C VAL A 254 -8.43 5.06 2.24
N LEU A 255 -9.42 5.18 3.15
CA LEU A 255 -9.21 4.99 4.58
C LEU A 255 -8.84 3.54 4.93
N ALA A 256 -9.43 2.56 4.25
CA ALA A 256 -9.07 1.16 4.41
C ALA A 256 -7.60 0.93 4.04
N SER A 257 -7.13 1.50 2.92
CA SER A 257 -5.73 1.39 2.51
C SER A 257 -4.77 2.16 3.42
N MET A 258 -5.20 3.29 4.02
CA MET A 258 -4.45 3.98 5.08
C MET A 258 -4.23 3.06 6.29
N THR A 259 -5.27 2.38 6.74
CA THR A 259 -5.20 1.46 7.88
C THR A 259 -4.34 0.24 7.56
N LEU A 260 -4.46 -0.28 6.33
CA LEU A 260 -3.69 -1.41 5.84
C LEU A 260 -2.18 -1.13 5.87
N ILE A 261 -1.75 -0.01 5.27
CA ILE A 261 -0.32 0.33 5.22
C ILE A 261 0.21 0.61 6.63
N GLY A 262 -0.60 1.17 7.52
CA GLY A 262 -0.25 1.34 8.91
C GLY A 262 0.05 0.01 9.60
N LEU A 263 -0.81 -1.00 9.40
CA LEU A 263 -0.57 -2.33 9.92
C LEU A 263 0.73 -2.93 9.37
N THR A 264 0.89 -2.94 8.05
CA THR A 264 2.05 -3.57 7.42
C THR A 264 3.37 -2.89 7.77
N THR A 265 3.33 -1.59 8.05
CA THR A 265 4.51 -0.80 8.43
C THR A 265 4.86 -0.93 9.91
N PHE A 266 3.88 -0.82 10.81
CA PHE A 266 4.16 -0.63 12.25
C PHE A 266 4.01 -1.89 13.09
N LEU A 267 3.23 -2.89 12.65
CA LEU A 267 3.12 -4.16 13.38
C LEU A 267 4.46 -4.91 13.48
N PRO A 268 5.27 -5.04 12.41
CA PRO A 268 6.58 -5.66 12.54
C PRO A 268 7.49 -4.94 13.52
N MET A 269 7.44 -3.60 13.56
CA MET A 269 8.21 -2.80 14.51
C MET A 269 7.76 -3.04 15.94
N TYR A 270 6.46 -3.20 16.21
CA TYR A 270 5.92 -3.55 17.51
C TYR A 270 6.36 -4.94 17.95
N VAL A 271 6.23 -5.93 17.08
CA VAL A 271 6.57 -7.33 17.39
C VAL A 271 8.08 -7.50 17.66
N GLN A 272 8.93 -6.81 16.88
CA GLN A 272 10.38 -6.88 17.08
C GLN A 272 10.85 -5.99 18.23
N GLY A 273 10.43 -4.73 18.29
CA GLY A 273 10.93 -3.72 19.21
C GLY A 273 10.28 -3.74 20.61
N VAL A 274 9.00 -4.15 20.72
CA VAL A 274 8.26 -4.17 22.00
C VAL A 274 8.07 -5.58 22.55
N LEU A 275 7.69 -6.53 21.69
CA LEU A 275 7.53 -7.92 22.12
C LEU A 275 8.86 -8.70 22.11
N HIS A 276 9.94 -8.13 21.63
CA HIS A 276 11.28 -8.73 21.50
C HIS A 276 11.25 -10.11 20.82
N ARG A 277 10.48 -10.20 19.71
CA ARG A 277 10.36 -11.42 18.90
C ARG A 277 11.16 -11.30 17.62
N SER A 278 11.53 -12.48 17.08
CA SER A 278 12.30 -12.52 15.82
C SER A 278 11.54 -11.90 14.63
N PRO A 279 12.25 -11.43 13.60
CA PRO A 279 11.63 -10.95 12.35
C PRO A 279 10.70 -11.98 11.70
N VAL A 280 11.00 -13.28 11.83
CA VAL A 280 10.15 -14.37 11.33
C VAL A 280 8.78 -14.36 12.05
N VAL A 281 8.75 -14.20 13.37
CA VAL A 281 7.50 -14.12 14.15
C VAL A 281 6.70 -12.88 13.75
N ALA A 282 7.38 -11.74 13.54
CA ALA A 282 6.73 -10.52 13.06
C ALA A 282 6.09 -10.71 11.67
N GLY A 283 6.81 -11.37 10.76
CA GLY A 283 6.30 -11.73 9.45
C GLY A 283 5.11 -12.68 9.51
N LEU A 284 5.15 -13.69 10.34
CA LEU A 284 4.03 -14.63 10.54
C LEU A 284 2.79 -13.94 11.11
N ALA A 285 2.94 -13.00 12.04
CA ALA A 285 1.83 -12.22 12.57
C ALA A 285 1.17 -11.39 11.46
N LEU A 286 1.95 -10.80 10.54
CA LEU A 286 1.45 -10.07 9.40
C LEU A 286 0.81 -10.99 8.34
N THR A 287 1.36 -12.19 8.14
CA THR A 287 0.84 -13.19 7.20
C THR A 287 -0.64 -13.53 7.48
N MET A 288 -1.09 -13.50 8.72
CA MET A 288 -2.49 -13.78 9.07
C MET A 288 -3.47 -12.78 8.42
N MET A 289 -3.09 -11.52 8.25
CA MET A 289 -3.87 -10.54 7.46
C MET A 289 -4.06 -11.03 6.02
N LEU A 290 -3.03 -11.60 5.45
CA LEU A 290 -2.96 -12.02 4.06
C LEU A 290 -3.70 -13.35 3.82
N VAL A 291 -3.91 -14.13 4.86
CA VAL A 291 -4.84 -15.27 4.87
C VAL A 291 -6.29 -14.78 4.98
N GLY A 292 -6.52 -13.81 5.88
CA GLY A 292 -7.86 -13.22 6.09
C GLY A 292 -8.43 -12.54 4.85
N TRP A 293 -7.60 -11.81 4.10
CA TRP A 293 -8.05 -11.03 2.94
C TRP A 293 -8.71 -11.87 1.83
N PRO A 294 -8.07 -12.89 1.26
CA PRO A 294 -8.72 -13.73 0.24
C PRO A 294 -9.95 -14.48 0.78
N ALA A 295 -9.92 -14.89 2.05
CA ALA A 295 -11.06 -15.53 2.71
C ALA A 295 -12.26 -14.58 2.78
N GLY A 296 -12.05 -13.34 3.24
CA GLY A 296 -13.07 -12.30 3.26
C GLY A 296 -13.57 -11.93 1.86
N ALA A 297 -12.67 -11.75 0.88
CA ALA A 297 -13.03 -11.42 -0.49
C ALA A 297 -13.88 -12.54 -1.13
N THR A 298 -13.49 -13.81 -0.95
CA THR A 298 -14.22 -14.96 -1.50
C THR A 298 -15.58 -15.12 -0.85
N LEU A 299 -15.65 -15.01 0.49
CA LEU A 299 -16.91 -15.12 1.21
C LEU A 299 -17.84 -13.95 0.86
N GLY A 300 -17.29 -12.73 0.78
CA GLY A 300 -18.02 -11.54 0.35
C GLY A 300 -18.63 -11.73 -1.03
N ALA A 301 -17.83 -12.14 -2.02
CA ALA A 301 -18.29 -12.37 -3.39
C ALA A 301 -19.42 -13.39 -3.48
N ARG A 302 -19.34 -14.48 -2.71
CA ARG A 302 -20.40 -15.52 -2.66
C ARG A 302 -21.67 -15.04 -1.95
N SER A 303 -21.55 -14.03 -1.13
CA SER A 303 -22.64 -13.57 -0.26
C SER A 303 -23.44 -12.39 -0.84
N PHE A 304 -23.00 -11.79 -1.97
CA PHE A 304 -23.65 -10.62 -2.57
C PHE A 304 -25.12 -10.82 -2.89
N HIS A 305 -25.48 -12.00 -3.43
CA HIS A 305 -26.87 -12.32 -3.79
C HIS A 305 -27.79 -12.47 -2.57
N ARG A 306 -27.22 -12.85 -1.41
CA ARG A 306 -28.00 -13.06 -0.19
C ARG A 306 -28.18 -11.81 0.65
N PHE A 307 -27.11 -11.03 0.81
CA PHE A 307 -27.08 -9.88 1.73
C PHE A 307 -26.99 -8.53 1.02
N GLY A 308 -26.64 -8.49 -0.27
CA GLY A 308 -26.42 -7.26 -1.01
C GLY A 308 -25.04 -6.64 -0.76
N LEU A 309 -24.58 -5.80 -1.70
CA LEU A 309 -23.24 -5.19 -1.71
C LEU A 309 -22.98 -4.27 -0.51
N ARG A 310 -24.01 -3.44 -0.15
CA ARG A 310 -23.90 -2.50 0.98
C ARG A 310 -23.67 -3.21 2.30
N GLN A 311 -24.42 -4.29 2.57
CA GLN A 311 -24.33 -4.97 3.87
C GLN A 311 -22.97 -5.66 4.02
N ILE A 312 -22.42 -6.23 2.94
CA ILE A 312 -21.07 -6.81 2.92
C ILE A 312 -20.00 -5.74 3.13
N LEU A 313 -20.15 -4.57 2.48
CA LEU A 313 -19.26 -3.43 2.69
C LEU A 313 -19.26 -2.97 4.16
N VAL A 314 -20.44 -2.83 4.76
CA VAL A 314 -20.59 -2.42 6.17
C VAL A 314 -20.03 -3.49 7.11
N ALA A 315 -20.27 -4.77 6.86
CA ALA A 315 -19.69 -5.85 7.65
C ALA A 315 -18.15 -5.81 7.64
N GLY A 316 -17.56 -5.61 6.46
CA GLY A 316 -16.12 -5.41 6.34
C GLY A 316 -15.64 -4.16 7.08
N ALA A 317 -16.38 -3.06 6.94
CA ALA A 317 -16.08 -1.79 7.62
C ALA A 317 -16.09 -1.92 9.16
N VAL A 318 -16.94 -2.76 9.74
CA VAL A 318 -16.99 -3.03 11.20
C VAL A 318 -15.84 -3.95 11.64
N LEU A 319 -15.45 -4.91 10.81
CA LEU A 319 -14.37 -5.85 11.16
C LEU A 319 -12.99 -5.18 11.18
N VAL A 320 -12.76 -4.15 10.35
CA VAL A 320 -11.47 -3.43 10.35
C VAL A 320 -11.17 -2.78 11.71
N PRO A 321 -12.04 -1.94 12.30
CA PRO A 321 -11.81 -1.43 13.65
C PRO A 321 -11.80 -2.53 14.71
N ALA A 322 -12.59 -3.59 14.58
CA ALA A 322 -12.53 -4.73 15.51
C ALA A 322 -11.13 -5.38 15.56
N GLY A 323 -10.50 -5.56 14.39
CA GLY A 323 -9.10 -6.00 14.31
C GLY A 323 -8.13 -4.95 14.87
N THR A 324 -8.36 -3.66 14.60
CA THR A 324 -7.49 -2.57 15.05
C THR A 324 -7.54 -2.39 16.58
N VAL A 325 -8.68 -2.59 17.22
CA VAL A 325 -8.81 -2.59 18.69
C VAL A 325 -7.85 -3.59 19.34
N VAL A 326 -7.65 -4.75 18.71
CA VAL A 326 -6.68 -5.74 19.23
C VAL A 326 -5.28 -5.15 19.32
N PHE A 327 -4.85 -4.33 18.32
CA PHE A 327 -3.54 -3.69 18.33
C PHE A 327 -3.40 -2.61 19.40
N VAL A 328 -4.47 -1.84 19.62
CA VAL A 328 -4.52 -0.83 20.69
C VAL A 328 -4.39 -1.48 22.07
N LEU A 329 -4.93 -2.68 22.25
CA LEU A 329 -4.89 -3.42 23.50
C LEU A 329 -3.61 -4.24 23.70
N LEU A 330 -2.68 -4.23 22.72
CA LEU A 330 -1.40 -4.92 22.87
C LEU A 330 -0.57 -4.31 23.99
N THR A 331 0.01 -5.16 24.80
CA THR A 331 0.95 -4.84 25.87
C THR A 331 2.29 -5.56 25.63
N PRO A 332 3.40 -5.17 26.27
CA PRO A 332 4.67 -5.89 26.16
C PRO A 332 4.61 -7.36 26.58
N ARG A 333 3.58 -7.74 27.34
CA ARG A 333 3.35 -9.14 27.77
C ARG A 333 2.43 -9.91 26.85
N SER A 334 1.87 -9.27 25.82
CA SER A 334 0.96 -9.91 24.89
C SER A 334 1.65 -10.98 24.06
N SER A 335 0.92 -12.05 23.75
CA SER A 335 1.41 -13.08 22.83
C SER A 335 1.44 -12.54 21.39
N PRO A 336 2.43 -12.90 20.57
CA PRO A 336 2.40 -12.64 19.14
C PRO A 336 1.16 -13.18 18.43
N LEU A 337 0.55 -14.23 18.99
CA LEU A 337 -0.71 -14.79 18.48
C LEU A 337 -1.87 -13.79 18.59
N THR A 338 -1.90 -12.95 19.62
CA THR A 338 -2.91 -11.88 19.75
C THR A 338 -2.80 -10.89 18.59
N ALA A 339 -1.57 -10.47 18.24
CA ALA A 339 -1.32 -9.62 17.10
C ALA A 339 -1.72 -10.30 15.77
N ALA A 340 -1.42 -11.59 15.63
CA ALA A 340 -1.79 -12.40 14.47
C ALA A 340 -3.32 -12.52 14.29
N LEU A 341 -4.06 -12.69 15.38
CA LEU A 341 -5.54 -12.73 15.37
C LEU A 341 -6.12 -11.36 14.97
N GLY A 342 -5.60 -10.26 15.51
CA GLY A 342 -5.98 -8.92 15.09
C GLY A 342 -5.74 -8.69 13.58
N SER A 343 -4.59 -9.15 13.08
CA SER A 343 -4.25 -9.10 11.65
C SER A 343 -5.22 -9.93 10.81
N LEU A 344 -5.59 -11.13 11.25
CA LEU A 344 -6.56 -11.99 10.55
C LEU A 344 -7.94 -11.33 10.43
N VAL A 345 -8.47 -10.81 11.53
CA VAL A 345 -9.78 -10.13 11.57
C VAL A 345 -9.78 -8.90 10.67
N MET A 346 -8.74 -8.07 10.78
CA MET A 346 -8.60 -6.90 9.94
C MET A 346 -8.48 -7.27 8.46
N GLY A 347 -7.66 -8.27 8.13
CA GLY A 347 -7.51 -8.76 6.76
C GLY A 347 -8.82 -9.27 6.18
N PHE A 348 -9.60 -10.02 6.96
CA PHE A 348 -10.90 -10.51 6.54
C PHE A 348 -11.87 -9.34 6.23
N GLY A 349 -11.92 -8.32 7.10
CA GLY A 349 -12.68 -7.10 6.87
C GLY A 349 -12.24 -6.36 5.60
N MET A 350 -10.92 -6.25 5.38
CA MET A 350 -10.35 -5.66 4.15
C MET A 350 -10.75 -6.41 2.89
N GLY A 351 -10.81 -7.74 2.95
CA GLY A 351 -11.28 -8.58 1.84
C GLY A 351 -12.74 -8.27 1.47
N LEU A 352 -13.62 -8.17 2.46
CA LEU A 352 -15.02 -7.79 2.27
C LEU A 352 -15.14 -6.40 1.64
N ILE A 353 -14.42 -5.39 2.16
CA ILE A 353 -14.42 -4.03 1.62
C ILE A 353 -13.92 -4.00 0.18
N SER A 354 -12.79 -4.65 -0.09
CA SER A 354 -12.12 -4.60 -1.39
C SER A 354 -13.02 -5.09 -2.52
N VAL A 355 -13.69 -6.25 -2.32
CA VAL A 355 -14.52 -6.84 -3.35
C VAL A 355 -15.86 -6.12 -3.47
N SER A 356 -16.49 -5.73 -2.34
CA SER A 356 -17.78 -5.05 -2.37
C SER A 356 -17.70 -3.63 -2.91
N SER A 357 -16.66 -2.85 -2.56
CA SER A 357 -16.48 -1.50 -3.09
C SER A 357 -16.24 -1.50 -4.61
N LEU A 358 -15.42 -2.44 -5.10
CA LEU A 358 -15.13 -2.54 -6.53
C LEU A 358 -16.40 -2.90 -7.33
N VAL A 359 -17.11 -3.96 -6.92
CA VAL A 359 -18.34 -4.39 -7.61
C VAL A 359 -19.41 -3.30 -7.53
N LEU A 360 -19.59 -2.65 -6.37
CA LEU A 360 -20.55 -1.57 -6.19
C LEU A 360 -20.29 -0.42 -7.17
N ILE A 361 -19.04 0.01 -7.30
CA ILE A 361 -18.69 1.10 -8.23
C ILE A 361 -18.94 0.68 -9.68
N GLN A 362 -18.64 -0.59 -10.05
CA GLN A 362 -18.88 -1.11 -11.40
C GLN A 362 -20.36 -1.24 -11.75
N GLU A 363 -21.23 -1.53 -10.77
CA GLU A 363 -22.69 -1.60 -10.98
C GLU A 363 -23.36 -0.22 -11.09
N LEU A 364 -22.70 0.84 -10.59
CA LEU A 364 -23.20 2.21 -10.65
C LEU A 364 -22.89 2.95 -11.96
N VAL A 365 -22.12 2.33 -12.84
CA VAL A 365 -21.70 2.92 -14.11
C VAL A 365 -22.07 2.02 -15.30
N ASP A 366 -22.18 2.64 -16.47
CA ASP A 366 -22.39 1.89 -17.70
C ASP A 366 -21.17 1.05 -18.07
N TRP A 367 -21.37 0.03 -18.90
CA TRP A 367 -20.32 -0.89 -19.34
C TRP A 367 -19.06 -0.18 -19.85
N SER A 368 -19.23 0.86 -20.66
CA SER A 368 -18.14 1.66 -21.24
C SER A 368 -17.30 2.41 -20.19
N GLN A 369 -17.87 2.69 -19.00
CA GLN A 369 -17.22 3.43 -17.91
C GLN A 369 -16.64 2.51 -16.83
N ARG A 370 -16.86 1.20 -16.89
CA ARG A 370 -16.38 0.24 -15.86
C ARG A 370 -14.86 0.24 -15.71
N GLY A 371 -14.13 0.39 -16.81
CA GLY A 371 -12.66 0.51 -16.78
C GLY A 371 -12.20 1.75 -16.02
N SER A 372 -12.77 2.91 -16.33
CA SER A 372 -12.47 4.17 -15.64
C SER A 372 -12.87 4.13 -14.16
N ALA A 373 -13.99 3.52 -13.83
CA ALA A 373 -14.44 3.33 -12.45
C ALA A 373 -13.51 2.43 -11.66
N THR A 374 -13.02 1.34 -12.26
CA THR A 374 -12.02 0.43 -11.66
C THR A 374 -10.69 1.14 -11.42
N ALA A 375 -10.21 1.91 -12.41
CA ALA A 375 -8.99 2.70 -12.28
C ALA A 375 -9.12 3.75 -11.16
N SER A 376 -10.28 4.41 -11.05
CA SER A 376 -10.59 5.34 -9.97
C SER A 376 -10.52 4.69 -8.58
N ASN A 377 -11.03 3.46 -8.44
CA ASN A 377 -10.96 2.72 -7.18
C ASN A 377 -9.51 2.30 -6.84
N LEU A 378 -8.74 1.84 -7.82
CA LEU A 378 -7.32 1.52 -7.63
C LEU A 378 -6.52 2.76 -7.23
N PHE A 379 -6.76 3.90 -7.90
CA PHE A 379 -6.15 5.17 -7.55
C PHE A 379 -6.48 5.59 -6.11
N ALA A 380 -7.76 5.50 -5.71
CA ALA A 380 -8.19 5.81 -4.35
C ALA A 380 -7.44 4.95 -3.31
N ARG A 381 -7.29 3.66 -3.55
CA ARG A 381 -6.55 2.75 -2.67
C ARG A 381 -5.06 3.09 -2.59
N ASN A 382 -4.42 3.36 -3.73
CA ASN A 382 -3.00 3.74 -3.77
C ASN A 382 -2.77 5.08 -3.06
N LEU A 383 -3.64 6.06 -3.29
CA LEU A 383 -3.64 7.35 -2.60
C LEU A 383 -3.76 7.14 -1.08
N GLY A 384 -4.70 6.28 -0.66
CA GLY A 384 -4.87 5.93 0.75
C GLY A 384 -3.61 5.31 1.37
N SER A 385 -2.95 4.38 0.67
CA SER A 385 -1.69 3.80 1.13
C SER A 385 -0.59 4.85 1.29
N THR A 386 -0.45 5.76 0.33
CA THR A 386 0.53 6.84 0.38
C THR A 386 0.27 7.78 1.55
N LEU A 387 -0.96 8.29 1.67
CA LEU A 387 -1.36 9.18 2.77
C LEU A 387 -1.26 8.49 4.13
N GLY A 388 -1.62 7.20 4.20
CA GLY A 388 -1.58 6.43 5.44
C GLY A 388 -0.16 6.22 5.96
N ALA A 389 0.78 5.84 5.10
CA ALA A 389 2.19 5.70 5.46
C ALA A 389 2.76 7.01 6.03
N THR A 390 2.38 8.13 5.42
CA THR A 390 2.79 9.47 5.84
C THR A 390 2.16 9.90 7.15
N ALA A 391 0.84 9.93 7.21
CA ALA A 391 0.10 10.45 8.37
C ALA A 391 0.40 9.64 9.63
N LEU A 392 0.38 8.30 9.51
CA LEU A 392 0.69 7.42 10.65
C LEU A 392 2.18 7.47 11.01
N GLY A 393 3.07 7.68 10.03
CA GLY A 393 4.48 7.93 10.28
C GLY A 393 4.74 9.23 11.04
N ALA A 394 4.01 10.30 10.71
CA ALA A 394 4.06 11.56 11.46
C ALA A 394 3.58 11.37 12.91
N VAL A 395 2.51 10.59 13.12
CA VAL A 395 2.03 10.25 14.47
C VAL A 395 3.08 9.48 15.26
N LEU A 396 3.76 8.50 14.63
CA LEU A 396 4.85 7.76 15.27
C LEU A 396 5.99 8.69 15.66
N ASN A 397 6.45 9.53 14.73
CA ASN A 397 7.55 10.48 14.99
C ASN A 397 7.18 11.48 16.09
N TYR A 398 5.96 12.00 16.09
CA TYR A 398 5.45 12.84 17.17
C TYR A 398 5.51 12.12 18.53
N GLY A 399 5.07 10.87 18.59
CA GLY A 399 5.18 10.06 19.82
C GLY A 399 6.63 9.90 20.28
N LEU A 400 7.55 9.53 19.37
CA LEU A 400 8.96 9.31 19.67
C LEU A 400 9.67 10.56 20.19
N THR A 401 9.24 11.75 19.78
CA THR A 401 9.84 13.03 20.21
C THR A 401 9.24 13.56 21.51
N HIS A 402 7.95 13.38 21.77
CA HIS A 402 7.25 14.03 22.89
C HIS A 402 7.05 13.11 24.11
N VAL A 403 6.89 11.79 23.89
CA VAL A 403 6.60 10.84 24.98
C VAL A 403 7.81 10.60 25.89
N ASN A 404 9.02 10.74 25.41
CA ASN A 404 10.25 10.47 26.17
C ASN A 404 10.82 11.75 26.84
N ASN A 405 9.99 12.59 27.43
CA ASN A 405 10.40 13.85 28.10
C ASN A 405 11.28 14.76 27.20
N GLY A 406 10.97 14.80 25.89
CA GLY A 406 11.73 15.59 24.92
C GLY A 406 13.05 14.96 24.45
N LYS A 407 13.38 13.74 24.88
CA LYS A 407 14.54 13.00 24.37
C LYS A 407 14.07 12.11 23.23
N SER A 408 14.46 12.42 22.00
CA SER A 408 14.18 11.59 20.84
C SER A 408 14.85 10.22 20.96
N VAL A 409 14.12 9.16 20.62
CA VAL A 409 14.71 7.82 20.51
C VAL A 409 15.68 7.81 19.34
N THR A 410 16.96 7.54 19.60
CA THR A 410 17.98 7.49 18.56
C THR A 410 18.02 6.13 17.87
N SER A 411 18.58 6.10 16.64
CA SER A 411 18.73 4.85 15.89
C SER A 411 19.63 3.84 16.61
N ASP A 412 20.66 4.29 17.33
CA ASP A 412 21.53 3.41 18.12
C ASP A 412 20.77 2.75 19.27
N GLN A 413 19.86 3.48 19.89
CA GLN A 413 18.99 2.97 20.94
C GLN A 413 18.01 1.94 20.40
N LEU A 414 17.43 2.18 19.22
CA LEU A 414 16.59 1.20 18.56
C LEU A 414 17.38 -0.06 18.18
N ARG A 415 18.62 0.11 17.71
CA ARG A 415 19.52 -1.01 17.39
C ARG A 415 19.77 -1.90 18.61
N LEU A 416 20.04 -1.29 19.77
CA LEU A 416 20.22 -2.03 21.02
C LEU A 416 18.97 -2.80 21.41
N LEU A 417 17.77 -2.21 21.26
CA LEU A 417 16.49 -2.88 21.52
C LEU A 417 16.26 -4.08 20.59
N LEU A 418 16.57 -3.93 19.30
CA LEU A 418 16.35 -4.98 18.30
C LEU A 418 17.39 -6.12 18.37
N GLN A 419 18.58 -5.83 18.89
CA GLN A 419 19.67 -6.80 19.05
C GLN A 419 19.64 -7.50 20.43
N ALA A 420 18.83 -7.03 21.35
CA ALA A 420 18.67 -7.67 22.66
C ALA A 420 18.17 -9.12 22.50
N PRO A 421 18.80 -10.11 23.17
CA PRO A 421 18.36 -11.49 23.11
C PRO A 421 16.89 -11.62 23.50
N ALA A 422 16.15 -12.50 22.81
CA ALA A 422 14.76 -12.78 23.15
C ALA A 422 14.68 -13.25 24.61
N GLY A 423 14.06 -12.46 25.49
CA GLY A 423 13.96 -12.75 26.94
C GLY A 423 14.96 -11.99 27.82
N ALA A 424 15.93 -11.25 27.29
CA ALA A 424 16.62 -10.26 28.09
C ALA A 424 15.58 -9.16 28.38
N MET A 425 15.17 -9.05 29.66
CA MET A 425 14.55 -7.80 30.12
C MET A 425 15.56 -6.71 29.77
N ALA A 426 15.28 -5.95 28.69
CA ALA A 426 16.02 -4.74 28.44
C ALA A 426 15.93 -3.98 29.75
N ALA A 427 17.07 -3.82 30.41
CA ALA A 427 17.16 -3.06 31.66
C ALA A 427 16.41 -1.77 31.41
N ASP A 428 15.51 -1.44 32.32
CA ASP A 428 14.54 -0.36 32.38
C ASP A 428 15.06 0.98 31.77
N THR A 429 15.42 0.93 30.50
CA THR A 429 15.78 2.08 29.71
C THR A 429 14.44 2.58 29.17
N GLY A 430 14.01 3.76 29.58
CA GLY A 430 12.74 4.40 29.16
C GLY A 430 12.46 4.42 27.64
N ILE A 431 13.35 3.83 26.85
CA ILE A 431 13.32 3.70 25.39
C ILE A 431 12.27 2.67 24.94
N GLY A 432 12.20 1.50 25.57
CA GLY A 432 11.20 0.46 25.23
C GLY A 432 9.79 0.95 25.52
N SER A 433 9.60 1.67 26.64
CA SER A 433 8.33 2.28 26.99
C SER A 433 7.95 3.42 26.05
N ALA A 434 8.93 4.25 25.62
CA ALA A 434 8.70 5.33 24.65
C ALA A 434 8.29 4.78 23.27
N LEU A 435 8.97 3.73 22.79
CA LEU A 435 8.61 3.07 21.53
C LEU A 435 7.21 2.44 21.62
N GLN A 436 6.91 1.75 22.71
CA GLN A 436 5.59 1.15 22.95
C GLN A 436 4.49 2.22 22.94
N GLN A 437 4.67 3.31 23.68
CA GLN A 437 3.67 4.38 23.77
C GLN A 437 3.48 5.08 22.40
N SER A 438 4.55 5.30 21.66
CA SER A 438 4.50 5.91 20.33
C SER A 438 3.78 5.02 19.32
N LEU A 439 4.04 3.71 19.33
CA LEU A 439 3.34 2.74 18.50
C LEU A 439 1.87 2.59 18.92
N ASN A 440 1.59 2.62 20.22
CA ASN A 440 0.22 2.58 20.73
C ASN A 440 -0.57 3.83 20.25
N LEU A 441 0.03 5.03 20.32
CA LEU A 441 -0.56 6.25 19.76
C LEU A 441 -0.87 6.08 18.27
N THR A 442 0.04 5.46 17.52
CA THR A 442 -0.15 5.17 16.08
C THR A 442 -1.32 4.21 15.87
N PHE A 443 -1.46 3.17 16.70
CA PHE A 443 -2.62 2.25 16.65
C PHE A 443 -3.93 2.92 17.04
N TRP A 444 -3.94 3.88 17.96
CA TRP A 444 -5.09 4.72 18.25
C TRP A 444 -5.49 5.58 17.04
N ALA A 445 -4.52 6.18 16.35
CA ALA A 445 -4.79 6.92 15.12
C ALA A 445 -5.38 6.01 14.02
N MET A 446 -4.84 4.78 13.87
CA MET A 446 -5.41 3.77 12.98
C MET A 446 -6.84 3.40 13.36
N LEU A 447 -7.14 3.29 14.65
CA LEU A 447 -8.50 2.99 15.14
C LEU A 447 -9.47 4.14 14.77
N LEU A 448 -9.08 5.39 14.96
CA LEU A 448 -9.90 6.54 14.57
C LEU A 448 -10.18 6.54 13.06
N ILE A 449 -9.16 6.29 12.24
CA ILE A 449 -9.33 6.15 10.79
C ILE A 449 -10.30 5.01 10.47
N SER A 450 -10.15 3.85 11.12
CA SER A 450 -10.99 2.68 10.86
C SER A 450 -12.44 2.87 11.31
N LEU A 451 -12.70 3.60 12.38
CA LEU A 451 -14.05 3.97 12.80
C LEU A 451 -14.72 4.91 11.77
N THR A 452 -13.94 5.81 11.16
CA THR A 452 -14.44 6.67 10.07
C THR A 452 -14.85 5.84 8.85
N ILE A 453 -14.19 4.70 8.58
CA ILE A 453 -14.59 3.76 7.52
C ILE A 453 -16.04 3.28 7.75
N VAL A 454 -16.40 2.93 8.99
CA VAL A 454 -17.76 2.48 9.34
C VAL A 454 -18.77 3.57 8.99
N PHE A 455 -18.50 4.81 9.44
CA PHE A 455 -19.36 5.94 9.17
C PHE A 455 -19.58 6.16 7.66
N LEU A 456 -18.52 6.15 6.86
CA LEU A 456 -18.61 6.33 5.42
C LEU A 456 -19.31 5.15 4.71
N ALA A 457 -19.10 3.92 5.19
CA ALA A 457 -19.76 2.74 4.63
C ALA A 457 -21.30 2.79 4.87
N LEU A 458 -21.73 3.34 5.98
CA LEU A 458 -23.15 3.55 6.27
C LEU A 458 -23.82 4.59 5.36
N LEU A 459 -23.06 5.56 4.84
CA LEU A 459 -23.53 6.55 3.88
C LEU A 459 -23.72 6.00 2.46
N VAL A 460 -23.19 4.82 2.16
CA VAL A 460 -23.37 4.17 0.86
C VAL A 460 -24.84 3.70 0.75
N PRO A 461 -25.59 4.13 -0.27
CA PRO A 461 -26.96 3.69 -0.46
C PRO A 461 -27.02 2.19 -0.82
N PRO A 462 -28.16 1.52 -0.59
CA PRO A 462 -28.37 0.17 -1.10
C PRO A 462 -28.35 0.20 -2.64
N VAL A 463 -27.54 -0.69 -3.23
CA VAL A 463 -27.42 -0.87 -4.68
C VAL A 463 -27.87 -2.27 -5.00
N GLU A 464 -28.89 -2.38 -5.86
CA GLU A 464 -29.32 -3.66 -6.38
C GLU A 464 -28.37 -4.14 -7.47
N ILE A 465 -27.95 -5.38 -7.37
CA ILE A 465 -27.13 -6.02 -8.41
C ILE A 465 -28.06 -6.22 -9.61
N ARG A 466 -27.80 -5.55 -10.73
CA ARG A 466 -28.50 -5.81 -11.98
C ARG A 466 -28.29 -7.28 -12.36
N GLN A 467 -29.34 -8.08 -12.25
CA GLN A 467 -29.32 -9.42 -12.82
C GLN A 467 -29.00 -9.29 -14.32
N ALA A 468 -27.95 -9.97 -14.76
CA ALA A 468 -27.67 -10.07 -16.19
C ALA A 468 -28.94 -10.59 -16.87
N ILE A 469 -29.59 -9.76 -17.67
CA ILE A 469 -30.66 -10.18 -18.54
C ILE A 469 -30.04 -11.30 -19.39
N HIS A 470 -30.47 -12.52 -19.16
CA HIS A 470 -30.17 -13.64 -20.03
C HIS A 470 -30.78 -13.28 -21.40
N VAL A 471 -29.94 -12.75 -22.30
CA VAL A 471 -30.34 -12.68 -23.72
C VAL A 471 -30.37 -14.15 -24.19
N PRO A 472 -31.51 -14.70 -24.54
CA PRO A 472 -31.55 -16.01 -25.14
C PRO A 472 -30.67 -15.97 -26.40
N ALA A 473 -29.77 -16.93 -26.52
CA ALA A 473 -29.03 -17.16 -27.76
C ALA A 473 -30.05 -17.51 -28.84
N GLU A 474 -30.29 -16.59 -29.80
CA GLU A 474 -30.90 -16.92 -31.08
C GLU A 474 -29.89 -17.62 -31.99
#